data_c04a6259cb9ac97fd90c1a64061334b6
#
_entry.id   c04a6259cb9ac97fd90c1a64061334b6
#
_cell.length_a   1.000
_cell.length_b   1.000
_cell.length_c   1.000
_cell.angle_alpha   90.00
_cell.angle_beta   90.00
_cell.angle_gamma   90.00
#
_symmetry.space_group_name_H-M   'P 1'
#
loop_
_entity.id
_entity.type
_entity.pdbx_description
1 polymer ?
#
loop_
_entity_poly.entity_id
_entity_poly.type
_entity_poly.pdbx_seq_one_letter_code
_entity_poly.pdbx_strand_id
1 'polypeptide(L)'
;MAHSIGNGFPPGVFSQLTRRQLVQNGVFGAGALAVGSLGLPRAARALDEINFWATGTLDIGDDGWRTFAYDSGVKVEFTDNGNDPGPVVAKLAAGNANDIYDVAGLQGGSEKELARRGLIAPWDISQIQNYASVWQWAKDIPYLTHDGKAYGIPTVINADSIIAIRDKAGSVDSYGAIFDPKLKGKTAMEDAWINSVIFTAIYLKNSENAKIAEPGNLTADELGLVMEFLIKHKRDRQFRTFWNGWEQGLQLLANQEVWVMTGWEPIVYAARMRGVDCYYAVPREGYEGWANNTILLKSAVVRGRTKAAHQLVNALFSGFYGCKLGLLRGYVVPTDNNVAYATAHANAFDPAGVRKLADHVKQKFAGKIYWQNTRPDNFQLYETWWQRLRNA
;
A
#
# COMPACT_ATOMS: atom_id res chain seq x y z
N MET A 1 -13.59 -24.55 13.04
CA MET A 1 -14.08 -23.19 13.31
C MET A 1 -12.91 -22.25 13.12
N ALA A 2 -12.78 -21.68 11.93
CA ALA A 2 -11.70 -20.74 11.59
C ALA A 2 -12.21 -19.33 11.89
N HIS A 3 -11.66 -18.70 12.92
CA HIS A 3 -11.87 -17.28 13.16
C HIS A 3 -11.09 -16.48 12.11
N SER A 4 -11.78 -15.95 11.13
CA SER A 4 -11.30 -14.89 10.26
C SER A 4 -11.03 -13.65 11.12
N ILE A 5 -9.78 -13.40 11.43
CA ILE A 5 -9.33 -12.13 12.02
C ILE A 5 -9.25 -11.14 10.85
N GLY A 6 -10.32 -10.37 10.67
CA GLY A 6 -10.33 -9.26 9.73
C GLY A 6 -9.29 -8.21 10.13
N ASN A 7 -8.18 -8.13 9.41
CA ASN A 7 -7.19 -7.06 9.50
C ASN A 7 -7.73 -5.75 8.88
N GLY A 8 -8.90 -5.29 9.36
CA GLY A 8 -9.47 -4.01 8.97
C GLY A 8 -8.84 -2.87 9.76
N PHE A 9 -8.30 -1.87 9.08
CA PHE A 9 -8.07 -0.56 9.68
C PHE A 9 -9.40 -0.02 10.23
N PRO A 10 -9.43 0.62 11.40
CA PRO A 10 -10.67 1.17 11.92
C PRO A 10 -11.22 2.22 10.94
N PRO A 11 -12.52 2.20 10.64
CA PRO A 11 -13.13 3.20 9.75
C PRO A 11 -13.00 4.58 10.37
N GLY A 12 -12.59 5.58 9.59
CA GLY A 12 -12.75 6.99 9.97
C GLY A 12 -11.50 7.73 10.41
N VAL A 13 -10.28 7.29 10.07
CA VAL A 13 -9.05 7.99 10.44
C VAL A 13 -8.95 9.42 9.84
N PHE A 14 -9.72 9.73 8.82
CA PHE A 14 -9.70 11.03 8.12
C PHE A 14 -11.02 11.79 8.13
N SER A 15 -12.10 11.28 8.75
CA SER A 15 -13.36 12.02 8.80
C SER A 15 -13.55 12.71 10.15
N GLN A 16 -13.58 14.04 10.18
CA GLN A 16 -14.26 14.82 11.22
C GLN A 16 -15.79 14.80 11.06
N LEU A 17 -16.30 13.88 10.25
CA LEU A 17 -17.75 13.68 10.12
C LEU A 17 -18.26 13.00 11.39
N THR A 18 -19.13 13.70 12.10
CA THR A 18 -19.79 13.15 13.30
C THR A 18 -20.61 11.92 12.93
N ARG A 19 -20.76 10.96 13.85
CA ARG A 19 -21.65 9.78 13.70
C ARG A 19 -23.04 10.13 13.16
N ARG A 20 -23.52 11.35 13.45
CA ARG A 20 -24.82 11.87 13.00
C ARG A 20 -24.88 12.11 11.49
N GLN A 21 -23.80 12.54 10.87
CA GLN A 21 -23.72 12.74 9.41
C GLN A 21 -23.62 11.44 8.63
N LEU A 22 -22.99 10.40 9.22
CA LEU A 22 -22.94 9.06 8.62
C LEU A 22 -24.31 8.36 8.62
N VAL A 23 -25.14 8.58 9.65
CA VAL A 23 -26.48 7.99 9.75
C VAL A 23 -27.49 8.74 8.86
N GLN A 24 -27.32 10.05 8.66
CA GLN A 24 -28.21 10.84 7.80
C GLN A 24 -28.02 10.58 6.30
N ASN A 25 -26.82 10.16 5.86
CA ASN A 25 -26.52 9.85 4.46
C ASN A 25 -26.79 8.38 4.08
N GLY A 26 -27.21 7.54 5.03
CA GLY A 26 -27.50 6.12 4.83
C GLY A 26 -28.99 5.77 4.54
N VAL A 27 -29.86 6.75 4.46
CA VAL A 27 -31.29 6.50 4.20
C VAL A 27 -31.60 6.91 2.75
N PHE A 28 -31.50 5.98 1.84
CA PHE A 28 -32.20 6.07 0.55
C PHE A 28 -33.69 5.78 0.77
N GLY A 29 -34.43 6.83 1.07
CA GLY A 29 -35.88 6.81 1.00
C GLY A 29 -36.30 6.81 -0.45
N ALA A 30 -37.06 5.79 -0.81
CA ALA A 30 -37.84 5.75 -2.05
C ALA A 30 -38.81 6.93 -2.09
N GLY A 31 -38.58 7.90 -2.95
CA GLY A 31 -39.44 9.03 -3.22
C GLY A 31 -39.45 9.29 -4.72
N ALA A 32 -40.37 8.69 -5.44
CA ALA A 32 -40.59 8.97 -6.84
C ALA A 32 -41.16 10.38 -7.00
N LEU A 33 -40.50 11.25 -7.79
CA LEU A 33 -41.17 12.33 -8.52
C LEU A 33 -40.69 12.31 -9.97
N ALA A 34 -41.63 11.95 -10.82
CA ALA A 34 -41.49 11.97 -12.25
C ALA A 34 -41.40 13.42 -12.78
N VAL A 35 -40.35 13.72 -13.55
CA VAL A 35 -40.46 14.67 -14.66
C VAL A 35 -39.72 14.05 -15.84
N GLY A 36 -40.43 13.93 -16.95
CA GLY A 36 -40.05 13.14 -18.09
C GLY A 36 -38.87 13.62 -18.88
N SER A 37 -38.00 12.70 -19.17
CA SER A 37 -37.31 12.58 -20.45
C SER A 37 -37.42 11.08 -20.78
N LEU A 38 -38.02 10.74 -21.90
CA LEU A 38 -38.11 9.41 -22.48
C LEU A 38 -36.66 8.92 -22.83
N GLY A 39 -35.92 8.54 -21.83
CA GLY A 39 -34.72 7.74 -21.98
C GLY A 39 -35.21 6.29 -22.12
N LEU A 40 -34.97 5.68 -23.28
CA LEU A 40 -35.10 4.25 -23.48
C LEU A 40 -34.45 3.51 -22.28
N PRO A 41 -35.08 2.46 -21.74
CA PRO A 41 -34.47 1.66 -20.68
C PRO A 41 -33.11 1.17 -21.17
N ARG A 42 -32.05 1.61 -20.49
CA ARG A 42 -30.72 1.06 -20.71
C ARG A 42 -30.86 -0.43 -20.44
N ALA A 43 -30.88 -1.23 -21.53
CA ALA A 43 -30.90 -2.67 -21.40
C ALA A 43 -29.93 -3.06 -20.33
N ALA A 44 -30.33 -3.84 -19.33
CA ALA A 44 -29.47 -4.31 -18.27
C ALA A 44 -28.28 -5.05 -18.93
N ARG A 45 -27.21 -4.33 -19.16
CA ARG A 45 -26.00 -4.90 -19.76
C ARG A 45 -25.44 -5.84 -18.70
N ALA A 46 -25.25 -7.10 -19.06
CA ALA A 46 -24.56 -8.03 -18.20
C ALA A 46 -23.22 -7.41 -17.81
N LEU A 47 -22.99 -7.27 -16.51
CA LEU A 47 -21.74 -6.74 -16.02
C LEU A 47 -20.61 -7.73 -16.32
N ASP A 48 -19.49 -7.24 -16.78
CA ASP A 48 -18.27 -8.04 -16.85
C ASP A 48 -17.83 -8.35 -15.41
N GLU A 49 -17.64 -9.63 -15.08
CA GLU A 49 -17.23 -10.07 -13.75
C GLU A 49 -15.73 -10.35 -13.72
N ILE A 50 -15.04 -9.89 -12.67
CA ILE A 50 -13.60 -10.05 -12.45
C ILE A 50 -13.32 -10.56 -11.05
N ASN A 51 -12.55 -11.63 -10.95
CA ASN A 51 -11.99 -12.13 -9.70
C ASN A 51 -10.68 -11.41 -9.40
N PHE A 52 -10.73 -10.45 -8.46
CA PHE A 52 -9.60 -9.63 -8.06
C PHE A 52 -9.00 -10.15 -6.75
N TRP A 53 -7.84 -10.80 -6.86
CA TRP A 53 -7.10 -11.38 -5.75
C TRP A 53 -6.00 -10.43 -5.28
N ALA A 54 -6.26 -9.63 -4.25
CA ALA A 54 -5.37 -8.55 -3.87
C ALA A 54 -5.21 -8.41 -2.36
N THR A 55 -4.13 -7.74 -1.94
CA THR A 55 -3.95 -7.39 -0.52
C THR A 55 -5.10 -6.52 -0.03
N GLY A 56 -5.48 -6.69 1.25
CA GLY A 56 -6.53 -5.91 1.90
C GLY A 56 -6.34 -4.39 1.81
N THR A 57 -5.13 -3.92 1.53
CA THR A 57 -4.83 -2.50 1.25
C THR A 57 -5.60 -1.97 0.03
N LEU A 58 -5.93 -2.83 -0.95
CA LEU A 58 -6.70 -2.48 -2.14
C LEU A 58 -8.21 -2.67 -1.97
N ASP A 59 -8.66 -3.18 -0.84
CA ASP A 59 -10.08 -3.44 -0.61
C ASP A 59 -10.83 -2.17 -0.21
N ILE A 60 -11.95 -1.92 -0.89
CA ILE A 60 -12.88 -0.82 -0.58
C ILE A 60 -14.18 -1.28 0.10
N GLY A 61 -14.23 -2.55 0.49
CA GLY A 61 -15.38 -3.18 1.15
C GLY A 61 -16.57 -3.43 0.23
N ASP A 62 -17.47 -4.30 0.66
CA ASP A 62 -18.60 -4.77 -0.16
C ASP A 62 -19.46 -3.63 -0.73
N ASP A 63 -19.79 -2.62 0.08
CA ASP A 63 -20.55 -1.46 -0.37
C ASP A 63 -19.79 -0.63 -1.42
N GLY A 64 -18.47 -0.53 -1.24
CA GLY A 64 -17.60 0.13 -2.21
C GLY A 64 -17.59 -0.61 -3.53
N TRP A 65 -17.40 -1.93 -3.50
CA TRP A 65 -17.40 -2.74 -4.72
C TRP A 65 -18.75 -2.77 -5.43
N ARG A 66 -19.86 -2.73 -4.70
CA ARG A 66 -21.20 -2.60 -5.32
C ARG A 66 -21.38 -1.28 -6.05
N THR A 67 -20.98 -0.17 -5.43
CA THR A 67 -21.02 1.15 -6.08
C THR A 67 -20.06 1.22 -7.26
N PHE A 68 -18.85 0.66 -7.11
CA PHE A 68 -17.87 0.57 -8.18
C PHE A 68 -18.43 -0.19 -9.40
N ALA A 69 -19.12 -1.29 -9.18
CA ALA A 69 -19.75 -2.06 -10.26
C ALA A 69 -20.82 -1.25 -11.01
N TYR A 70 -21.61 -0.47 -10.28
CA TYR A 70 -22.62 0.42 -10.88
C TYR A 70 -21.98 1.49 -11.77
N ASP A 71 -20.92 2.13 -11.30
CA ASP A 71 -20.24 3.23 -12.01
C ASP A 71 -19.39 2.73 -13.18
N SER A 72 -18.69 1.62 -13.01
CA SER A 72 -17.73 1.10 -13.97
C SER A 72 -18.29 0.09 -14.99
N GLY A 73 -19.38 -0.56 -14.65
CA GLY A 73 -19.90 -1.70 -15.41
C GLY A 73 -19.10 -2.99 -15.21
N VAL A 74 -18.19 -3.05 -14.21
CA VAL A 74 -17.39 -4.23 -13.87
C VAL A 74 -17.73 -4.67 -12.45
N LYS A 75 -18.27 -5.89 -12.31
CA LYS A 75 -18.49 -6.54 -11.03
C LYS A 75 -17.17 -7.14 -10.54
N VAL A 76 -16.76 -6.78 -9.35
CA VAL A 76 -15.51 -7.26 -8.73
C VAL A 76 -15.85 -8.24 -7.61
N GLU A 77 -15.35 -9.46 -7.74
CA GLU A 77 -15.27 -10.43 -6.65
C GLU A 77 -13.89 -10.31 -6.02
N PHE A 78 -13.84 -9.59 -4.89
CA PHE A 78 -12.58 -9.33 -4.18
C PHE A 78 -12.24 -10.49 -3.24
N THR A 79 -10.98 -10.93 -3.29
CA THR A 79 -10.42 -11.92 -2.36
C THR A 79 -9.12 -11.37 -1.77
N ASP A 80 -9.03 -11.30 -0.44
CA ASP A 80 -7.80 -10.88 0.25
C ASP A 80 -6.72 -11.96 0.09
N ASN A 81 -5.53 -11.56 -0.34
CA ASN A 81 -4.36 -12.44 -0.48
C ASN A 81 -3.31 -12.22 0.63
N GLY A 82 -3.61 -11.38 1.60
CA GLY A 82 -2.68 -10.99 2.65
C GLY A 82 -1.68 -9.91 2.20
N ASN A 83 -0.75 -9.59 3.09
CA ASN A 83 0.26 -8.53 2.83
C ASN A 83 1.61 -9.08 2.36
N ASP A 84 1.85 -10.39 2.50
CA ASP A 84 3.08 -11.03 2.05
C ASP A 84 2.93 -11.52 0.61
N PRO A 85 3.71 -11.02 -0.36
CA PRO A 85 3.64 -11.47 -1.75
C PRO A 85 4.21 -12.89 -1.96
N GLY A 86 5.00 -13.42 -1.03
CA GLY A 86 5.62 -14.75 -1.15
C GLY A 86 4.63 -15.88 -1.39
N PRO A 87 3.58 -16.04 -0.54
CA PRO A 87 2.52 -17.03 -0.76
C PRO A 87 1.77 -16.85 -2.07
N VAL A 88 1.57 -15.60 -2.53
CA VAL A 88 0.92 -15.30 -3.81
C VAL A 88 1.76 -15.82 -4.97
N VAL A 89 3.05 -15.48 -4.98
CA VAL A 89 4.01 -15.95 -5.99
C VAL A 89 4.09 -17.49 -6.01
N ALA A 90 4.14 -18.12 -4.83
CA ALA A 90 4.17 -19.59 -4.71
C ALA A 90 2.88 -20.24 -5.27
N LYS A 91 1.72 -19.69 -4.95
CA LYS A 91 0.41 -20.17 -5.44
C LYS A 91 0.27 -20.03 -6.96
N LEU A 92 0.69 -18.91 -7.52
CA LEU A 92 0.74 -18.70 -8.97
C LEU A 92 1.69 -19.70 -9.64
N ALA A 93 2.87 -19.93 -9.05
CA ALA A 93 3.86 -20.85 -9.56
C ALA A 93 3.39 -22.32 -9.55
N ALA A 94 2.61 -22.70 -8.56
CA ALA A 94 2.02 -24.04 -8.44
C ALA A 94 0.81 -24.25 -9.36
N GLY A 95 0.33 -23.22 -10.07
CA GLY A 95 -0.86 -23.28 -10.94
C GLY A 95 -2.20 -23.23 -10.21
N ASN A 96 -2.20 -23.17 -8.88
CA ASN A 96 -3.42 -23.26 -8.05
C ASN A 96 -4.31 -21.99 -8.08
N ALA A 97 -3.91 -20.97 -8.83
CA ALA A 97 -4.65 -19.72 -9.01
C ALA A 97 -5.21 -19.53 -10.42
N ASN A 98 -4.81 -20.40 -11.37
CA ASN A 98 -4.99 -20.18 -12.80
C ASN A 98 -6.46 -20.21 -13.26
N ASP A 99 -7.34 -20.96 -12.57
CA ASP A 99 -8.74 -21.09 -12.96
C ASP A 99 -9.67 -20.23 -12.11
N ILE A 100 -9.13 -19.53 -11.11
CA ILE A 100 -9.91 -18.80 -10.10
C ILE A 100 -9.82 -17.29 -10.33
N TYR A 101 -8.61 -16.75 -10.41
CA TYR A 101 -8.36 -15.31 -10.40
C TYR A 101 -8.01 -14.77 -11.79
N ASP A 102 -8.37 -13.51 -12.04
CA ASP A 102 -8.12 -12.81 -13.29
C ASP A 102 -7.02 -11.76 -13.15
N VAL A 103 -7.06 -11.03 -12.05
CA VAL A 103 -6.16 -9.94 -11.72
C VAL A 103 -5.67 -10.14 -10.30
N ALA A 104 -4.39 -9.91 -10.05
CA ALA A 104 -3.89 -9.88 -8.69
C ALA A 104 -3.35 -8.49 -8.34
N GLY A 105 -3.43 -8.16 -7.04
CA GLY A 105 -2.87 -6.93 -6.48
C GLY A 105 -1.92 -7.26 -5.34
N LEU A 106 -0.66 -6.85 -5.43
CA LEU A 106 0.36 -7.16 -4.43
C LEU A 106 1.42 -6.06 -4.34
N GLN A 107 2.16 -6.10 -3.25
CA GLN A 107 3.32 -5.25 -3.04
C GLN A 107 4.37 -5.48 -4.13
N GLY A 108 4.89 -4.40 -4.69
CA GLY A 108 5.72 -4.43 -5.88
C GLY A 108 7.11 -5.06 -5.70
N GLY A 109 7.64 -5.55 -6.82
CA GLY A 109 8.96 -6.19 -6.93
C GLY A 109 8.93 -7.59 -7.55
N SER A 110 7.78 -8.30 -7.49
CA SER A 110 7.66 -9.66 -8.04
C SER A 110 7.36 -9.69 -9.54
N GLU A 111 7.07 -8.56 -10.17
CA GLU A 111 6.60 -8.47 -11.56
C GLU A 111 7.59 -9.10 -12.55
N LYS A 112 8.88 -8.79 -12.40
CA LYS A 112 9.95 -9.33 -13.26
C LYS A 112 10.06 -10.86 -13.15
N GLU A 113 10.01 -11.41 -11.94
CA GLU A 113 10.05 -12.86 -11.73
C GLU A 113 8.83 -13.53 -12.36
N LEU A 114 7.62 -13.01 -12.06
CA LEU A 114 6.37 -13.55 -12.57
C LEU A 114 6.28 -13.48 -14.10
N ALA A 115 6.77 -12.38 -14.70
CA ALA A 115 6.82 -12.21 -16.14
C ALA A 115 7.77 -13.23 -16.82
N ARG A 116 9.00 -13.39 -16.27
CA ARG A 116 9.99 -14.38 -16.79
C ARG A 116 9.47 -15.81 -16.71
N ARG A 117 8.66 -16.11 -15.70
CA ARG A 117 8.03 -17.43 -15.53
C ARG A 117 6.76 -17.60 -16.35
N GLY A 118 6.33 -16.58 -17.11
CA GLY A 118 5.12 -16.62 -17.93
C GLY A 118 3.81 -16.72 -17.14
N LEU A 119 3.81 -16.31 -15.86
CA LEU A 119 2.67 -16.39 -14.96
C LEU A 119 1.75 -15.18 -15.07
N ILE A 120 2.27 -14.06 -15.55
CA ILE A 120 1.54 -12.81 -15.81
C ILE A 120 1.69 -12.37 -17.26
N ALA A 121 0.77 -11.56 -17.73
CA ALA A 121 0.80 -10.96 -19.05
C ALA A 121 1.05 -9.45 -18.96
N PRO A 122 1.67 -8.83 -19.98
CA PRO A 122 1.78 -7.39 -20.00
C PRO A 122 0.40 -6.74 -20.19
N TRP A 123 0.24 -5.57 -19.58
CA TRP A 123 -0.89 -4.71 -19.81
C TRP A 123 -0.76 -4.01 -21.17
N ASP A 124 -1.86 -3.95 -21.92
CA ASP A 124 -1.99 -3.03 -23.05
C ASP A 124 -2.45 -1.66 -22.52
N ILE A 125 -1.48 -0.78 -22.30
CA ILE A 125 -1.73 0.54 -21.72
C ILE A 125 -2.68 1.37 -22.59
N SER A 126 -2.74 1.15 -23.90
CA SER A 126 -3.65 1.85 -24.80
C SER A 126 -5.14 1.60 -24.50
N GLN A 127 -5.45 0.48 -23.86
CA GLN A 127 -6.80 0.13 -23.41
C GLN A 127 -7.16 0.69 -22.02
N ILE A 128 -6.23 1.35 -21.32
CA ILE A 128 -6.42 1.93 -20.00
C ILE A 128 -6.39 3.45 -20.12
N GLN A 129 -7.48 4.06 -20.59
CA GLN A 129 -7.54 5.50 -20.88
C GLN A 129 -7.16 6.38 -19.69
N ASN A 130 -7.63 6.03 -18.50
CA ASN A 130 -7.33 6.76 -17.26
C ASN A 130 -5.87 6.62 -16.81
N TYR A 131 -5.07 5.71 -17.41
CA TYR A 131 -3.65 5.62 -17.12
C TYR A 131 -2.89 6.90 -17.51
N ALA A 132 -3.42 7.68 -18.47
CA ALA A 132 -2.86 8.98 -18.80
C ALA A 132 -2.81 9.94 -17.60
N SER A 133 -3.79 9.86 -16.70
CA SER A 133 -3.90 10.70 -15.49
C SER A 133 -3.04 10.21 -14.32
N VAL A 134 -2.44 9.02 -14.40
CA VAL A 134 -1.54 8.51 -13.35
C VAL A 134 -0.31 9.41 -13.26
N TRP A 135 0.09 9.76 -12.06
CA TRP A 135 1.25 10.62 -11.82
C TRP A 135 2.52 10.02 -12.43
N GLN A 136 3.34 10.85 -13.08
CA GLN A 136 4.48 10.36 -13.87
C GLN A 136 5.47 9.56 -13.01
N TRP A 137 5.84 10.05 -11.85
CA TRP A 137 6.77 9.38 -10.96
C TRP A 137 6.25 8.01 -10.44
N ALA A 138 4.94 7.80 -10.41
CA ALA A 138 4.36 6.49 -10.10
C ALA A 138 4.47 5.51 -11.29
N LYS A 139 4.44 6.03 -12.53
CA LYS A 139 4.70 5.21 -13.74
C LYS A 139 6.15 4.79 -13.85
N ASP A 140 7.07 5.58 -13.28
CA ASP A 140 8.52 5.41 -13.37
C ASP A 140 9.09 4.46 -12.31
N ILE A 141 8.23 3.79 -11.52
CA ILE A 141 8.66 2.79 -10.52
C ILE A 141 9.44 1.65 -11.23
N PRO A 142 10.67 1.33 -10.79
CA PRO A 142 11.61 0.52 -11.57
C PRO A 142 11.13 -0.90 -11.91
N TYR A 143 10.32 -1.53 -11.04
CA TYR A 143 9.91 -2.93 -11.19
C TYR A 143 8.59 -3.12 -11.97
N LEU A 144 7.89 -2.06 -12.35
CA LEU A 144 6.63 -2.16 -13.11
C LEU A 144 6.84 -2.65 -14.53
N THR A 145 8.02 -2.41 -15.09
CA THR A 145 8.34 -2.67 -16.49
C THR A 145 9.44 -3.72 -16.62
N HIS A 146 9.25 -4.65 -17.54
CA HIS A 146 10.24 -5.65 -17.91
C HIS A 146 10.25 -5.80 -19.43
N ASP A 147 11.45 -5.77 -20.06
CA ASP A 147 11.64 -5.83 -21.50
C ASP A 147 10.75 -4.85 -22.29
N GLY A 148 10.65 -3.61 -21.78
CA GLY A 148 9.87 -2.53 -22.39
C GLY A 148 8.35 -2.69 -22.30
N LYS A 149 7.85 -3.67 -21.54
CA LYS A 149 6.42 -3.94 -21.36
C LYS A 149 5.99 -3.68 -19.93
N ALA A 150 4.82 -3.08 -19.73
CA ALA A 150 4.25 -2.85 -18.41
C ALA A 150 3.60 -4.13 -17.88
N TYR A 151 4.07 -4.64 -16.75
CA TYR A 151 3.52 -5.80 -16.08
C TYR A 151 2.79 -5.45 -14.78
N GLY A 152 3.16 -4.34 -14.13
CA GLY A 152 2.49 -3.80 -12.96
C GLY A 152 1.86 -2.44 -13.25
N ILE A 153 0.67 -2.20 -12.71
CA ILE A 153 0.05 -0.87 -12.70
C ILE A 153 0.01 -0.38 -11.25
N PRO A 154 0.65 0.76 -10.92
CA PRO A 154 0.73 1.27 -9.54
C PRO A 154 -0.65 1.75 -9.09
N THR A 155 -1.35 0.93 -8.32
CA THR A 155 -2.75 1.19 -7.96
C THR A 155 -2.87 1.93 -6.64
N VAL A 156 -2.08 1.56 -5.64
CA VAL A 156 -2.03 2.23 -4.33
C VAL A 156 -0.58 2.51 -3.98
N ILE A 157 -0.31 3.70 -3.46
CA ILE A 157 1.05 4.16 -3.24
C ILE A 157 1.16 4.95 -1.93
N ASN A 158 2.28 4.80 -1.26
CA ASN A 158 2.68 5.68 -0.15
C ASN A 158 4.21 5.62 0.03
N ALA A 159 4.69 6.38 1.01
CA ALA A 159 6.08 6.32 1.43
C ALA A 159 6.15 6.27 2.97
N ASP A 160 6.92 5.34 3.48
CA ASP A 160 7.02 5.05 4.89
C ASP A 160 8.25 5.69 5.55
N SER A 161 8.16 5.92 6.87
CA SER A 161 9.12 6.66 7.66
C SER A 161 9.09 6.23 9.13
N ILE A 162 9.38 7.17 10.01
CA ILE A 162 9.51 7.01 11.46
C ILE A 162 8.32 7.64 12.16
N ILE A 163 7.80 6.97 13.16
CA ILE A 163 6.84 7.50 14.12
C ILE A 163 7.60 7.84 15.41
N ALA A 164 7.39 9.05 15.92
CA ALA A 164 8.01 9.49 17.17
C ALA A 164 6.99 10.13 18.12
N ILE A 165 7.12 9.86 19.43
CA ILE A 165 6.37 10.51 20.49
C ILE A 165 7.08 11.81 20.86
N ARG A 166 6.39 12.94 20.73
CA ARG A 166 7.00 14.26 20.77
C ARG A 166 7.68 14.59 22.10
N ASP A 167 7.01 14.36 23.21
CA ASP A 167 7.51 14.65 24.55
C ASP A 167 8.61 13.69 25.03
N LYS A 168 8.78 12.54 24.34
CA LYS A 168 9.77 11.50 24.68
C LYS A 168 11.01 11.54 23.81
N ALA A 169 10.83 11.72 22.50
CA ALA A 169 11.91 11.66 21.53
C ALA A 169 12.32 13.03 20.97
N GLY A 170 11.56 14.08 21.27
CA GLY A 170 11.79 15.41 20.71
C GLY A 170 11.54 15.47 19.20
N SER A 171 12.38 16.23 18.50
CA SER A 171 12.35 16.31 17.04
C SER A 171 13.23 15.24 16.43
N VAL A 172 12.63 14.36 15.64
CA VAL A 172 13.30 13.29 14.89
C VAL A 172 13.22 13.60 13.40
N ASP A 173 14.37 13.66 12.74
CA ASP A 173 14.51 13.93 11.31
C ASP A 173 15.44 12.92 10.60
N SER A 174 15.74 11.80 11.27
CA SER A 174 16.69 10.79 10.78
C SER A 174 16.30 9.40 11.26
N TYR A 175 16.51 8.40 10.41
CA TYR A 175 16.42 6.99 10.81
C TYR A 175 17.44 6.63 11.90
N GLY A 176 18.50 7.43 12.06
CA GLY A 176 19.46 7.28 13.14
C GLY A 176 18.85 7.30 14.55
N ALA A 177 17.67 7.91 14.73
CA ALA A 177 16.96 7.88 16.01
C ALA A 177 16.58 6.46 16.46
N ILE A 178 16.36 5.53 15.52
CA ILE A 178 16.11 4.11 15.82
C ILE A 178 17.32 3.46 16.52
N PHE A 179 18.53 3.94 16.20
CA PHE A 179 19.82 3.39 16.65
C PHE A 179 20.50 4.25 17.72
N ASP A 180 19.89 5.38 18.12
CA ASP A 180 20.45 6.27 19.14
C ASP A 180 20.53 5.58 20.51
N PRO A 181 21.73 5.44 21.12
CA PRO A 181 21.89 4.83 22.45
C PRO A 181 21.06 5.51 23.55
N LYS A 182 20.70 6.80 23.39
CA LYS A 182 19.83 7.53 24.35
C LYS A 182 18.39 6.97 24.37
N LEU A 183 17.98 6.31 23.29
CA LEU A 183 16.67 5.70 23.11
C LEU A 183 16.70 4.17 23.28
N LYS A 184 17.78 3.65 23.88
CA LYS A 184 17.97 2.21 24.10
C LYS A 184 16.77 1.58 24.83
N GLY A 185 16.21 0.50 24.26
CA GLY A 185 15.03 -0.19 24.77
C GLY A 185 13.71 0.58 24.56
N LYS A 186 13.75 1.70 23.82
CA LYS A 186 12.59 2.54 23.48
C LYS A 186 12.36 2.70 21.99
N THR A 187 13.03 1.92 21.18
CA THR A 187 12.84 1.88 19.73
C THR A 187 12.28 0.55 19.26
N ALA A 188 11.61 0.54 18.11
CA ALA A 188 11.14 -0.68 17.47
C ALA A 188 11.20 -0.57 15.93
N MET A 189 11.34 -1.71 15.28
CA MET A 189 11.24 -1.86 13.84
C MET A 189 10.19 -2.93 13.52
N GLU A 190 9.71 -2.96 12.29
CA GLU A 190 8.79 -4.01 11.84
C GLU A 190 9.51 -5.37 11.73
N ASP A 191 8.87 -6.46 12.15
CA ASP A 191 9.37 -7.83 11.95
C ASP A 191 9.16 -8.30 10.51
N ALA A 192 9.63 -7.47 9.58
CA ALA A 192 9.61 -7.71 8.15
C ALA A 192 10.95 -7.28 7.55
N TRP A 193 11.69 -8.22 6.97
CA TRP A 193 12.98 -7.90 6.35
C TRP A 193 12.85 -6.83 5.28
N ILE A 194 11.76 -6.88 4.51
CA ILE A 194 11.50 -5.97 3.39
C ILE A 194 11.52 -4.49 3.81
N ASN A 195 10.99 -4.16 4.99
CA ASN A 195 10.93 -2.80 5.51
C ASN A 195 12.17 -2.48 6.35
N SER A 196 12.50 -3.33 7.33
CA SER A 196 13.57 -3.03 8.29
C SER A 196 14.97 -3.00 7.68
N VAL A 197 15.21 -3.83 6.65
CA VAL A 197 16.50 -3.82 5.92
C VAL A 197 16.64 -2.54 5.09
N ILE A 198 15.60 -2.14 4.35
CA ILE A 198 15.68 -0.94 3.49
C ILE A 198 15.82 0.33 4.34
N PHE A 199 15.09 0.49 5.44
CA PHE A 199 15.26 1.63 6.36
C PHE A 199 16.69 1.73 6.89
N THR A 200 17.26 0.59 7.29
CA THR A 200 18.65 0.54 7.78
C THR A 200 19.64 0.87 6.66
N ALA A 201 19.42 0.34 5.46
CA ALA A 201 20.26 0.62 4.30
C ALA A 201 20.22 2.11 3.90
N ILE A 202 19.03 2.73 3.94
CA ILE A 202 18.85 4.17 3.69
C ILE A 202 19.66 5.00 4.71
N TYR A 203 19.58 4.65 6.00
CA TYR A 203 20.33 5.29 7.05
C TYR A 203 21.84 5.16 6.83
N LEU A 204 22.34 3.94 6.66
CA LEU A 204 23.76 3.67 6.49
C LEU A 204 24.33 4.37 5.24
N LYS A 205 23.59 4.36 4.14
CA LYS A 205 23.97 5.04 2.90
C LYS A 205 24.12 6.55 3.08
N ASN A 206 23.15 7.20 3.71
CA ASN A 206 23.03 8.65 3.65
C ASN A 206 23.57 9.36 4.90
N SER A 207 23.65 8.69 6.04
CA SER A 207 24.12 9.27 7.29
C SER A 207 25.46 8.69 7.75
N GLU A 208 25.76 7.43 7.44
CA GLU A 208 27.02 6.77 7.81
C GLU A 208 27.99 6.62 6.62
N ASN A 209 27.61 7.15 5.43
CA ASN A 209 28.42 7.11 4.21
C ASN A 209 28.81 5.69 3.75
N ALA A 210 27.99 4.69 4.06
CA ALA A 210 28.22 3.34 3.58
C ALA A 210 28.07 3.27 2.05
N LYS A 211 28.89 2.46 1.41
CA LYS A 211 28.84 2.24 -0.03
C LYS A 211 27.70 1.28 -0.38
N ILE A 212 26.49 1.79 -0.40
CA ILE A 212 25.28 1.08 -0.79
C ILE A 212 24.74 1.71 -2.09
N ALA A 213 24.64 0.92 -3.14
CA ALA A 213 24.17 1.41 -4.44
C ALA A 213 22.65 1.64 -4.40
N GLU A 214 21.88 0.58 -4.13
CA GLU A 214 20.42 0.59 -4.16
C GLU A 214 19.85 -0.06 -2.89
N PRO A 215 19.30 0.72 -1.94
CA PRO A 215 18.76 0.20 -0.69
C PRO A 215 17.67 -0.86 -0.84
N GLY A 216 16.88 -0.81 -1.91
CA GLY A 216 15.84 -1.80 -2.21
C GLY A 216 16.36 -3.07 -2.91
N ASN A 217 17.65 -3.12 -3.30
CA ASN A 217 18.23 -4.29 -4.00
C ASN A 217 19.71 -4.43 -3.67
N LEU A 218 20.02 -4.81 -2.44
CA LEU A 218 21.39 -4.91 -1.94
C LEU A 218 22.15 -6.08 -2.57
N THR A 219 23.43 -5.86 -2.87
CA THR A 219 24.37 -6.95 -3.13
C THR A 219 24.57 -7.80 -1.88
N ALA A 220 25.21 -8.98 -2.01
CA ALA A 220 25.46 -9.85 -0.86
C ALA A 220 26.31 -9.15 0.23
N ASP A 221 27.33 -8.39 -0.17
CA ASP A 221 28.22 -7.67 0.75
C ASP A 221 27.50 -6.49 1.42
N GLU A 222 26.72 -5.71 0.67
CA GLU A 222 25.91 -4.62 1.23
C GLU A 222 24.85 -5.14 2.20
N LEU A 223 24.20 -6.26 1.88
CA LEU A 223 23.24 -6.91 2.77
C LEU A 223 23.93 -7.42 4.04
N GLY A 224 25.10 -8.04 3.91
CA GLY A 224 25.91 -8.46 5.06
C GLY A 224 26.19 -7.30 6.01
N LEU A 225 26.66 -6.17 5.47
CA LEU A 225 26.94 -4.95 6.25
C LEU A 225 25.68 -4.45 6.99
N VAL A 226 24.53 -4.36 6.31
CA VAL A 226 23.27 -3.91 6.90
C VAL A 226 22.81 -4.87 8.01
N MET A 227 22.88 -6.16 7.77
CA MET A 227 22.40 -7.17 8.71
C MET A 227 23.31 -7.31 9.94
N GLU A 228 24.61 -7.20 9.77
CA GLU A 228 25.55 -7.20 10.91
C GLU A 228 25.32 -5.97 11.80
N PHE A 229 25.04 -4.81 11.20
CA PHE A 229 24.66 -3.59 11.94
C PHE A 229 23.38 -3.82 12.75
N LEU A 230 22.32 -4.39 12.17
CA LEU A 230 21.06 -4.69 12.86
C LEU A 230 21.26 -5.72 13.97
N ILE A 231 22.02 -6.81 13.71
CA ILE A 231 22.30 -7.87 14.69
C ILE A 231 23.07 -7.29 15.89
N LYS A 232 24.07 -6.44 15.64
CA LYS A 232 24.81 -5.77 16.70
C LYS A 232 23.86 -4.96 17.59
N HIS A 233 23.00 -4.11 17.02
CA HIS A 233 22.07 -3.28 17.79
C HIS A 233 21.02 -4.13 18.55
N LYS A 234 20.58 -5.25 17.98
CA LYS A 234 19.71 -6.19 18.69
C LYS A 234 20.40 -6.81 19.91
N ARG A 235 21.64 -7.30 19.76
CA ARG A 235 22.45 -7.84 20.88
C ARG A 235 22.74 -6.80 21.95
N ASP A 236 22.92 -5.56 21.55
CA ASP A 236 23.10 -4.43 22.45
C ASP A 236 21.78 -4.02 23.15
N ARG A 237 20.66 -4.71 22.87
CA ARG A 237 19.31 -4.42 23.38
C ARG A 237 18.83 -3.01 23.05
N GLN A 238 19.20 -2.51 21.85
CA GLN A 238 18.73 -1.21 21.36
C GLN A 238 17.22 -1.19 21.18
N PHE A 239 16.68 -2.24 20.57
CA PHE A 239 15.26 -2.34 20.29
C PHE A 239 14.47 -2.89 21.49
N ARG A 240 13.29 -2.34 21.76
CA ARG A 240 12.30 -2.90 22.67
C ARG A 240 11.76 -4.22 22.08
N THR A 241 11.46 -4.19 20.79
CA THR A 241 10.94 -5.36 20.04
C THR A 241 11.01 -5.10 18.52
N PHE A 242 10.79 -6.18 17.76
CA PHE A 242 10.33 -6.10 16.37
C PHE A 242 8.83 -6.38 16.38
N TRP A 243 8.05 -5.46 15.82
CA TRP A 243 6.58 -5.51 15.87
C TRP A 243 6.01 -6.11 14.57
N ASN A 244 4.86 -6.79 14.70
CA ASN A 244 4.17 -7.39 13.56
C ASN A 244 2.68 -7.03 13.58
N GLY A 245 2.23 -6.46 12.47
CA GLY A 245 0.85 -6.11 12.24
C GLY A 245 0.36 -4.86 12.99
N TRP A 246 -0.77 -4.37 12.53
CA TRP A 246 -1.38 -3.11 12.94
C TRP A 246 -1.56 -2.97 14.45
N GLU A 247 -2.19 -3.96 15.08
CA GLU A 247 -2.56 -3.88 16.49
C GLU A 247 -1.34 -3.78 17.39
N GLN A 248 -0.30 -4.58 17.13
CA GLN A 248 0.91 -4.54 17.93
C GLN A 248 1.64 -3.20 17.80
N GLY A 249 1.80 -2.69 16.56
CA GLY A 249 2.42 -1.38 16.31
C GLY A 249 1.68 -0.26 17.04
N LEU A 250 0.34 -0.26 16.95
CA LEU A 250 -0.50 0.73 17.63
C LEU A 250 -0.42 0.63 19.15
N GLN A 251 -0.43 -0.58 19.71
CA GLN A 251 -0.34 -0.79 21.17
C GLN A 251 0.99 -0.33 21.73
N LEU A 252 2.11 -0.60 21.06
CA LEU A 252 3.45 -0.17 21.47
C LEU A 252 3.53 1.36 21.65
N LEU A 253 2.91 2.11 20.72
CA LEU A 253 2.81 3.58 20.82
C LEU A 253 1.80 4.02 21.87
N ALA A 254 0.60 3.44 21.88
CA ALA A 254 -0.47 3.83 22.80
C ALA A 254 -0.07 3.63 24.25
N ASN A 255 0.65 2.56 24.56
CA ASN A 255 1.20 2.27 25.89
C ASN A 255 2.55 2.97 26.14
N GLN A 256 3.08 3.73 25.19
CA GLN A 256 4.38 4.39 25.27
C GLN A 256 5.54 3.42 25.63
N GLU A 257 5.41 2.16 25.22
CA GLU A 257 6.47 1.16 25.39
C GLU A 257 7.67 1.50 24.49
N VAL A 258 7.39 2.06 23.32
CA VAL A 258 8.38 2.62 22.40
C VAL A 258 8.13 4.11 22.20
N TRP A 259 9.20 4.86 21.95
CA TRP A 259 9.18 6.30 21.73
C TRP A 259 9.47 6.66 20.29
N VAL A 260 10.20 5.81 19.60
CA VAL A 260 10.52 5.92 18.16
C VAL A 260 10.39 4.55 17.51
N MET A 261 9.71 4.48 16.37
CA MET A 261 9.61 3.24 15.59
C MET A 261 9.48 3.52 14.11
N THR A 262 9.96 2.60 13.27
CA THR A 262 9.55 2.57 11.87
C THR A 262 8.08 2.14 11.80
N GLY A 263 7.32 2.67 10.85
CA GLY A 263 5.90 2.26 10.81
C GLY A 263 5.06 3.00 9.79
N TRP A 264 3.83 2.55 9.69
CA TRP A 264 2.85 3.06 8.76
C TRP A 264 2.17 4.33 9.28
N GLU A 265 2.07 5.35 8.45
CA GLU A 265 1.50 6.64 8.85
C GLU A 265 0.09 6.56 9.46
N PRO A 266 -0.84 5.69 9.00
CA PRO A 266 -2.14 5.55 9.65
C PRO A 266 -2.07 5.19 11.15
N ILE A 267 -0.99 4.55 11.63
CA ILE A 267 -0.78 4.27 13.06
C ILE A 267 -0.67 5.56 13.87
N VAL A 268 -0.06 6.62 13.30
CA VAL A 268 0.05 7.94 13.95
C VAL A 268 -1.33 8.51 14.26
N TYR A 269 -2.24 8.45 13.28
CA TYR A 269 -3.59 8.99 13.47
C TYR A 269 -4.35 8.20 14.53
N ALA A 270 -4.25 6.87 14.50
CA ALA A 270 -4.90 6.02 15.48
C ALA A 270 -4.33 6.21 16.90
N ALA A 271 -3.02 6.40 17.04
CA ALA A 271 -2.38 6.69 18.33
C ALA A 271 -2.79 8.06 18.88
N ARG A 272 -2.87 9.08 18.01
CA ARG A 272 -3.38 10.41 18.39
C ARG A 272 -4.82 10.37 18.90
N MET A 273 -5.68 9.56 18.28
CA MET A 273 -7.06 9.34 18.78
C MET A 273 -7.09 8.69 20.16
N ARG A 274 -6.02 8.02 20.58
CA ARG A 274 -5.82 7.46 21.94
C ARG A 274 -5.09 8.42 22.88
N GLY A 275 -4.88 9.68 22.46
CA GLY A 275 -4.26 10.73 23.28
C GLY A 275 -2.74 10.76 23.27
N VAL A 276 -2.08 10.05 22.37
CA VAL A 276 -0.62 10.08 22.24
C VAL A 276 -0.18 11.23 21.32
N ASP A 277 0.63 12.16 21.83
CA ASP A 277 1.24 13.21 21.00
C ASP A 277 2.42 12.63 20.22
N CYS A 278 2.12 12.01 19.10
CA CYS A 278 3.09 11.45 18.18
C CYS A 278 2.99 12.09 16.78
N TYR A 279 4.02 11.91 15.98
CA TYR A 279 4.07 12.46 14.63
C TYR A 279 4.82 11.52 13.68
N TYR A 280 4.57 11.70 12.39
CA TYR A 280 5.31 11.04 11.32
C TYR A 280 6.47 11.93 10.91
N ALA A 281 7.70 11.44 11.02
CA ALA A 281 8.88 12.22 10.76
C ALA A 281 9.15 12.40 9.26
N VAL A 282 9.81 13.50 8.90
CA VAL A 282 10.35 13.76 7.57
C VAL A 282 11.86 13.44 7.63
N PRO A 283 12.30 12.25 7.18
CA PRO A 283 13.69 11.85 7.31
C PRO A 283 14.56 12.57 6.27
N ARG A 284 15.66 13.15 6.69
CA ARG A 284 16.63 13.81 5.81
C ARG A 284 17.32 12.85 4.83
N GLU A 285 17.35 11.57 5.16
CA GLU A 285 17.88 10.52 4.29
C GLU A 285 16.97 10.21 3.10
N GLY A 286 15.70 10.57 3.17
CA GLY A 286 14.66 10.22 2.21
C GLY A 286 13.71 9.14 2.74
N TYR A 287 12.67 8.85 1.99
CA TYR A 287 11.62 7.90 2.36
C TYR A 287 11.81 6.53 1.70
N GLU A 288 11.27 5.50 2.35
CA GLU A 288 10.97 4.23 1.71
C GLU A 288 9.64 4.37 0.94
N GLY A 289 9.69 4.35 -0.39
CA GLY A 289 8.50 4.35 -1.24
C GLY A 289 8.03 2.93 -1.53
N TRP A 290 6.71 2.72 -1.50
CA TRP A 290 6.12 1.44 -1.87
C TRP A 290 4.87 1.62 -2.73
N ALA A 291 4.55 0.60 -3.51
CA ALA A 291 3.32 0.53 -4.28
C ALA A 291 2.70 -0.86 -4.19
N ASN A 292 1.38 -0.92 -4.08
CA ASN A 292 0.63 -2.12 -4.41
C ASN A 292 0.21 -2.02 -5.87
N ASN A 293 0.69 -2.97 -6.67
CA ASN A 293 0.50 -2.98 -8.10
C ASN A 293 -0.55 -4.00 -8.51
N THR A 294 -1.33 -3.63 -9.50
CA THR A 294 -2.28 -4.54 -10.15
C THR A 294 -1.58 -5.23 -11.31
N ILE A 295 -1.61 -6.56 -11.33
CA ILE A 295 -0.99 -7.42 -12.34
C ILE A 295 -2.02 -8.27 -13.07
N LEU A 296 -1.86 -8.46 -14.39
CA LEU A 296 -2.73 -9.28 -15.22
C LEU A 296 -2.26 -10.74 -15.22
N LEU A 297 -3.08 -11.64 -14.68
CA LEU A 297 -2.72 -13.05 -14.66
C LEU A 297 -2.78 -13.66 -16.06
N LYS A 298 -1.81 -14.52 -16.38
CA LYS A 298 -1.77 -15.23 -17.69
C LYS A 298 -3.00 -16.07 -17.91
N SER A 299 -3.54 -16.65 -16.86
CA SER A 299 -4.80 -17.42 -16.88
C SER A 299 -6.00 -16.59 -17.34
N ALA A 300 -6.10 -15.32 -16.98
CA ALA A 300 -7.17 -14.43 -17.43
C ALA A 300 -7.12 -14.22 -18.95
N VAL A 301 -5.92 -14.12 -19.51
CA VAL A 301 -5.75 -14.03 -20.98
C VAL A 301 -6.26 -15.30 -21.67
N VAL A 302 -5.89 -16.47 -21.15
CA VAL A 302 -6.32 -17.78 -21.68
C VAL A 302 -7.84 -17.94 -21.60
N ARG A 303 -8.47 -17.44 -20.52
CA ARG A 303 -9.94 -17.48 -20.33
C ARG A 303 -10.71 -16.38 -21.05
N GLY A 304 -10.03 -15.52 -21.84
CA GLY A 304 -10.67 -14.42 -22.57
C GLY A 304 -11.16 -13.26 -21.70
N ARG A 305 -10.59 -13.11 -20.47
CA ARG A 305 -10.99 -12.09 -19.49
C ARG A 305 -10.24 -10.77 -19.63
N THR A 306 -9.32 -10.67 -20.61
CA THR A 306 -8.41 -9.52 -20.77
C THR A 306 -9.15 -8.19 -20.86
N LYS A 307 -10.26 -8.13 -21.62
CA LYS A 307 -11.03 -6.90 -21.77
C LYS A 307 -11.59 -6.42 -20.43
N ALA A 308 -12.22 -7.31 -19.67
CA ALA A 308 -12.79 -6.99 -18.36
C ALA A 308 -11.69 -6.56 -17.36
N ALA A 309 -10.51 -7.20 -17.42
CA ALA A 309 -9.35 -6.81 -16.62
C ALA A 309 -8.87 -5.38 -16.92
N HIS A 310 -8.79 -5.00 -18.20
CA HIS A 310 -8.45 -3.62 -18.59
C HIS A 310 -9.52 -2.61 -18.17
N GLN A 311 -10.79 -2.98 -18.26
CA GLN A 311 -11.90 -2.14 -17.76
C GLN A 311 -11.82 -1.95 -16.24
N LEU A 312 -11.53 -3.00 -15.48
CA LEU A 312 -11.28 -2.89 -14.03
C LEU A 312 -10.20 -1.86 -13.77
N VAL A 313 -9.01 -2.04 -14.34
CA VAL A 313 -7.87 -1.15 -14.07
C VAL A 313 -8.17 0.28 -14.52
N ASN A 314 -8.81 0.46 -15.67
CA ASN A 314 -9.25 1.79 -16.12
C ASN A 314 -10.18 2.47 -15.09
N ALA A 315 -11.10 1.71 -14.51
CA ALA A 315 -12.04 2.21 -13.51
C ALA A 315 -11.38 2.49 -12.14
N LEU A 316 -10.33 1.77 -11.76
CA LEU A 316 -9.57 2.07 -10.53
C LEU A 316 -9.00 3.50 -10.54
N PHE A 317 -8.73 4.07 -11.73
CA PHE A 317 -8.22 5.44 -11.89
C PHE A 317 -9.30 6.46 -12.26
N SER A 318 -10.58 6.11 -12.23
CA SER A 318 -11.68 7.04 -12.58
C SER A 318 -12.00 8.07 -11.49
N GLY A 319 -11.50 7.84 -10.27
CA GLY A 319 -11.67 8.73 -9.12
C GLY A 319 -12.51 8.15 -7.99
N PHE A 320 -13.63 7.46 -8.25
CA PHE A 320 -14.47 6.86 -7.20
C PHE A 320 -13.67 5.93 -6.29
N TYR A 321 -12.94 4.97 -6.89
CA TYR A 321 -12.14 4.01 -6.14
C TYR A 321 -11.13 4.69 -5.22
N GLY A 322 -10.40 5.70 -5.73
CA GLY A 322 -9.41 6.42 -4.95
C GLY A 322 -10.03 7.23 -3.80
N CYS A 323 -11.19 7.86 -4.01
CA CYS A 323 -11.93 8.55 -2.95
C CYS A 323 -12.38 7.57 -1.85
N LYS A 324 -12.94 6.42 -2.23
CA LYS A 324 -13.41 5.41 -1.29
C LYS A 324 -12.26 4.77 -0.52
N LEU A 325 -11.16 4.47 -1.20
CA LEU A 325 -9.94 3.94 -0.59
C LEU A 325 -9.33 4.93 0.41
N GLY A 326 -9.20 6.19 0.02
CA GLY A 326 -8.69 7.25 0.90
C GLY A 326 -9.52 7.39 2.16
N LEU A 327 -10.85 7.33 2.05
CA LEU A 327 -11.76 7.38 3.18
C LEU A 327 -11.60 6.19 4.13
N LEU A 328 -11.44 4.98 3.59
CA LEU A 328 -11.40 3.74 4.38
C LEU A 328 -10.01 3.42 4.92
N ARG A 329 -8.96 3.68 4.14
CA ARG A 329 -7.60 3.21 4.41
C ARG A 329 -6.59 4.34 4.65
N GLY A 330 -6.90 5.57 4.23
CA GLY A 330 -5.97 6.69 4.29
C GLY A 330 -4.84 6.62 3.26
N TYR A 331 -4.99 5.83 2.21
CA TYR A 331 -4.03 5.68 1.13
C TYR A 331 -4.49 6.36 -0.16
N VAL A 332 -3.60 6.50 -1.13
CA VAL A 332 -3.84 7.22 -2.38
C VAL A 332 -3.68 6.32 -3.59
N VAL A 333 -4.63 6.44 -4.50
CA VAL A 333 -4.46 6.03 -5.90
C VAL A 333 -3.77 7.19 -6.62
N PRO A 334 -2.65 6.98 -7.33
CA PRO A 334 -1.79 8.05 -7.83
C PRO A 334 -2.36 8.78 -9.07
N THR A 335 -3.52 9.45 -8.90
CA THR A 335 -4.19 10.22 -9.95
C THR A 335 -4.93 11.42 -9.40
N ASP A 336 -4.97 12.53 -10.16
CA ASP A 336 -5.73 13.71 -9.81
C ASP A 336 -7.24 13.54 -10.06
N ASN A 337 -7.66 12.46 -10.74
CA ASN A 337 -9.07 12.12 -10.93
C ASN A 337 -9.81 11.94 -9.60
N ASN A 338 -9.11 11.55 -8.52
CA ASN A 338 -9.71 11.43 -7.18
C ASN A 338 -10.27 12.79 -6.71
N VAL A 339 -9.51 13.86 -6.87
CA VAL A 339 -9.94 15.23 -6.48
C VAL A 339 -11.05 15.73 -7.38
N ALA A 340 -10.97 15.46 -8.68
CA ALA A 340 -12.01 15.83 -9.64
C ALA A 340 -13.34 15.10 -9.32
N TYR A 341 -13.26 13.80 -9.03
CA TYR A 341 -14.42 12.99 -8.66
C TYR A 341 -15.05 13.48 -7.35
N ALA A 342 -14.23 13.70 -6.30
CA ALA A 342 -14.72 14.22 -5.02
C ALA A 342 -15.40 15.59 -5.18
N THR A 343 -14.87 16.47 -6.05
CA THR A 343 -15.45 17.78 -6.34
C THR A 343 -16.82 17.66 -7.01
N ALA A 344 -16.95 16.75 -7.97
CA ALA A 344 -18.23 16.48 -8.63
C ALA A 344 -19.26 15.79 -7.72
N HIS A 345 -18.81 15.13 -6.65
CA HIS A 345 -19.64 14.35 -5.71
C HIS A 345 -19.44 14.84 -4.26
N ALA A 346 -19.42 16.16 -4.06
CA ALA A 346 -19.17 16.80 -2.76
C ALA A 346 -20.22 16.49 -1.67
N ASN A 347 -21.36 15.92 -2.05
CA ASN A 347 -22.37 15.39 -1.13
C ASN A 347 -21.96 14.02 -0.51
N ALA A 348 -21.06 13.28 -1.15
CA ALA A 348 -20.61 11.95 -0.72
C ALA A 348 -19.14 11.94 -0.23
N PHE A 349 -18.31 12.85 -0.72
CA PHE A 349 -16.90 12.94 -0.40
C PHE A 349 -16.52 14.36 0.00
N ASP A 350 -15.47 14.51 0.84
CA ASP A 350 -14.86 15.80 1.16
C ASP A 350 -13.74 16.13 0.14
N PRO A 351 -13.96 17.07 -0.81
CA PRO A 351 -12.94 17.39 -1.81
C PRO A 351 -11.66 17.98 -1.20
N ALA A 352 -11.79 18.72 -0.10
CA ALA A 352 -10.63 19.31 0.58
C ALA A 352 -9.78 18.24 1.26
N GLY A 353 -10.41 17.25 1.92
CA GLY A 353 -9.74 16.11 2.53
C GLY A 353 -9.04 15.22 1.50
N VAL A 354 -9.71 14.92 0.37
CA VAL A 354 -9.11 14.14 -0.72
C VAL A 354 -7.91 14.87 -1.33
N ARG A 355 -8.01 16.19 -1.56
CA ARG A 355 -6.90 17.02 -2.03
C ARG A 355 -5.73 17.02 -1.04
N LYS A 356 -6.02 17.25 0.24
CA LYS A 356 -4.99 17.27 1.30
C LYS A 356 -4.23 15.95 1.36
N LEU A 357 -4.93 14.82 1.25
CA LEU A 357 -4.29 13.50 1.24
C LEU A 357 -3.41 13.31 -0.01
N ALA A 358 -3.89 13.68 -1.20
CA ALA A 358 -3.12 13.62 -2.43
C ALA A 358 -1.86 14.50 -2.38
N ASP A 359 -2.01 15.77 -1.93
CA ASP A 359 -0.90 16.72 -1.83
C ASP A 359 0.14 16.26 -0.79
N HIS A 360 -0.30 15.68 0.31
CA HIS A 360 0.60 15.13 1.33
C HIS A 360 1.48 14.00 0.75
N VAL A 361 0.90 13.08 0.00
CA VAL A 361 1.67 12.01 -0.67
C VAL A 361 2.61 12.60 -1.74
N LYS A 362 2.12 13.51 -2.58
CA LYS A 362 2.97 14.21 -3.57
C LYS A 362 4.17 14.91 -2.92
N GLN A 363 3.97 15.49 -1.74
CA GLN A 363 5.03 16.16 -0.97
C GLN A 363 6.14 15.21 -0.53
N LYS A 364 5.79 13.99 -0.06
CA LYS A 364 6.78 12.95 0.25
C LYS A 364 7.57 12.56 -1.00
N PHE A 365 6.89 12.36 -2.13
CA PHE A 365 7.51 11.93 -3.39
C PHE A 365 8.23 13.05 -4.16
N ALA A 366 8.10 14.30 -3.73
CA ALA A 366 8.96 15.39 -4.21
C ALA A 366 10.38 15.33 -3.62
N GLY A 367 10.57 14.57 -2.54
CA GLY A 367 11.85 14.31 -1.90
C GLY A 367 12.56 13.09 -2.48
N LYS A 368 13.57 12.62 -1.74
CA LYS A 368 14.34 11.43 -2.10
C LYS A 368 13.57 10.18 -1.73
N ILE A 369 13.36 9.31 -2.70
CA ILE A 369 12.62 8.05 -2.56
C ILE A 369 13.53 6.87 -2.87
N TYR A 370 13.45 5.84 -2.03
CA TYR A 370 14.05 4.53 -2.24
C TYR A 370 12.93 3.51 -2.33
N TRP A 371 12.81 2.85 -3.48
CA TRP A 371 11.71 1.94 -3.71
C TRP A 371 11.90 0.61 -2.98
N GLN A 372 10.89 0.23 -2.22
CA GLN A 372 10.76 -1.12 -1.66
C GLN A 372 10.70 -2.14 -2.80
N ASN A 373 11.35 -3.28 -2.60
CA ASN A 373 11.37 -4.37 -3.58
C ASN A 373 11.16 -5.71 -2.87
N THR A 374 10.04 -6.36 -3.13
CA THR A 374 9.70 -7.65 -2.50
C THR A 374 10.47 -8.84 -3.07
N ARG A 375 11.20 -8.63 -4.18
CA ARG A 375 12.01 -9.67 -4.85
C ARG A 375 13.36 -9.10 -5.31
N PRO A 376 14.24 -8.70 -4.37
CA PRO A 376 15.60 -8.32 -4.69
C PRO A 376 16.36 -9.51 -5.30
N ASP A 377 17.42 -9.23 -6.05
CA ASP A 377 18.19 -10.28 -6.76
C ASP A 377 18.73 -11.35 -5.80
N ASN A 378 19.06 -10.98 -4.55
CA ASN A 378 19.54 -11.90 -3.51
C ASN A 378 18.45 -12.34 -2.50
N PHE A 379 17.20 -12.41 -2.92
CA PHE A 379 16.03 -12.66 -2.06
C PHE A 379 16.25 -13.75 -0.99
N GLN A 380 16.76 -14.93 -1.37
CA GLN A 380 17.00 -16.04 -0.43
C GLN A 380 18.01 -15.69 0.67
N LEU A 381 18.97 -14.82 0.34
CA LEU A 381 19.96 -14.36 1.30
C LEU A 381 19.34 -13.42 2.34
N TYR A 382 18.38 -12.58 1.94
CA TYR A 382 17.61 -11.73 2.87
C TYR A 382 16.86 -12.59 3.90
N GLU A 383 16.18 -13.63 3.46
CA GLU A 383 15.47 -14.54 4.38
C GLU A 383 16.43 -15.23 5.36
N THR A 384 17.58 -15.71 4.85
CA THR A 384 18.61 -16.35 5.69
C THR A 384 19.15 -15.39 6.77
N TRP A 385 19.47 -14.14 6.37
CA TRP A 385 19.94 -13.14 7.31
C TRP A 385 18.88 -12.72 8.31
N TRP A 386 17.63 -12.61 7.88
CA TRP A 386 16.52 -12.27 8.77
C TRP A 386 16.30 -13.32 9.85
N GLN A 387 16.42 -14.61 9.52
CA GLN A 387 16.38 -15.67 10.52
C GLN A 387 17.56 -15.57 11.50
N ARG A 388 18.77 -15.23 11.04
CA ARG A 388 19.91 -14.98 11.93
C ARG A 388 19.64 -13.80 12.87
N LEU A 389 19.05 -12.72 12.37
CA LEU A 389 18.64 -11.59 13.21
C LEU A 389 17.63 -12.03 14.27
N ARG A 390 16.60 -12.79 13.89
CA ARG A 390 15.60 -13.27 14.84
C ARG A 390 16.20 -14.12 15.96
N ASN A 391 17.23 -14.87 15.69
CA ASN A 391 17.92 -15.75 16.65
C ASN A 391 19.05 -15.05 17.43
N ALA A 392 19.40 -13.82 17.13
CA ALA A 392 20.44 -13.05 17.81
C ALA A 392 19.88 -12.36 19.07
#